data_f1c390e3bd443b03fbd4f9f056d86095
#
_entry.id   f1c390e3bd443b03fbd4f9f056d86095
#
_cell.length_a   1.000
_cell.length_b   1.000
_cell.length_c   1.000
_cell.angle_alpha   90.00
_cell.angle_beta   90.00
_cell.angle_gamma   90.00
#
_symmetry.space_group_name_H-M   'P 1'
#
loop_
_entity.id
_entity.type
_entity.pdbx_description
1 polymer ?
#
loop_
_entity_poly.entity_id
_entity_poly.type
_entity_poly.pdbx_seq_one_letter_code
_entity_poly.pdbx_strand_id
1 'polypeptide(L)'
;IDVMGHIGLQPQRFGDASGFRVQGATAHSALNILRTAQALEAAGCFSIVLECIPSKLGEAISQRLDIPTIGIGAGPHTHGQVLVCTDIMGDLTSPSHVSAVLAGLEKGASAPAHMPETPWPPMPKFVRTFAASHVGSQRIVALRRFVEAVRSRTFPDNTSEAYRIKTHEWDTFLQLVDSS
;
A
#
# COMPACT_ATOMS: atom_id res chain seq x y z
N ILE A 1 24.53 -17.74 3.19
CA ILE A 1 23.26 -17.03 2.92
C ILE A 1 23.61 -15.59 2.56
N ASP A 2 23.14 -15.14 1.41
CA ASP A 2 23.33 -13.75 0.98
C ASP A 2 22.49 -12.82 1.85
N VAL A 3 23.08 -11.72 2.31
CA VAL A 3 22.42 -10.76 3.20
C VAL A 3 22.38 -9.39 2.54
N MET A 4 21.18 -8.80 2.48
CA MET A 4 20.96 -7.40 2.12
C MET A 4 20.80 -6.57 3.40
N GLY A 5 21.60 -5.51 3.55
CA GLY A 5 21.49 -4.58 4.67
C GLY A 5 20.29 -3.64 4.53
N HIS A 6 19.81 -3.07 5.64
CA HIS A 6 18.76 -2.04 5.64
C HIS A 6 19.06 -1.01 6.72
N ILE A 7 19.24 0.25 6.31
CA ILE A 7 19.58 1.37 7.19
C ILE A 7 18.74 2.62 6.90
N GLY A 8 18.76 3.56 7.81
CA GLY A 8 17.88 4.72 7.81
C GLY A 8 16.65 4.45 8.67
N LEU A 9 15.46 4.71 8.16
CA LEU A 9 14.22 4.35 8.86
C LEU A 9 14.07 2.83 8.88
N GLN A 10 13.69 2.29 10.03
CA GLN A 10 13.40 0.87 10.23
C GLN A 10 11.96 0.72 10.69
N PRO A 11 10.99 0.48 9.79
CA PRO A 11 9.57 0.44 10.13
C PRO A 11 9.20 -0.55 11.23
N GLN A 12 9.95 -1.65 11.35
CA GLN A 12 9.75 -2.68 12.36
C GLN A 12 10.08 -2.21 13.80
N ARG A 13 10.80 -1.09 13.97
CA ARG A 13 11.12 -0.49 15.27
C ARG A 13 10.17 0.64 15.67
N PHE A 14 8.97 0.65 15.11
CA PHE A 14 7.99 1.72 15.20
C PHE A 14 7.42 2.03 16.60
N GLY A 15 7.74 1.23 17.61
CA GLY A 15 7.35 1.46 19.01
C GLY A 15 8.08 2.62 19.71
N ASP A 16 9.17 3.11 19.12
CA ASP A 16 9.93 4.22 19.69
C ASP A 16 9.32 5.55 19.24
N ALA A 17 9.29 6.53 20.15
CA ALA A 17 8.58 7.82 20.04
C ALA A 17 8.97 8.73 18.85
N SER A 18 9.78 8.26 17.90
CA SER A 18 10.30 9.06 16.77
C SER A 18 9.39 9.13 15.53
N GLY A 19 8.41 8.24 15.38
CA GLY A 19 7.53 8.20 14.20
C GLY A 19 8.28 8.02 12.87
N PHE A 20 7.58 8.21 11.74
CA PHE A 20 8.17 8.23 10.39
C PHE A 20 8.95 9.54 10.14
N ARG A 21 10.15 9.65 10.70
CA ARG A 21 11.01 10.82 10.51
C ARG A 21 12.22 10.48 9.67
N VAL A 22 12.67 11.47 8.88
CA VAL A 22 13.92 11.39 8.12
C VAL A 22 15.09 11.12 9.07
N GLN A 23 15.86 10.09 8.77
CA GLN A 23 17.05 9.70 9.53
C GLN A 23 18.28 10.35 8.92
N GLY A 24 19.31 10.68 9.74
CA GLY A 24 20.53 11.29 9.22
C GLY A 24 20.40 12.78 8.84
N ALA A 25 19.46 13.53 9.43
CA ALA A 25 19.27 14.95 9.15
C ALA A 25 20.31 15.87 9.80
N THR A 26 21.11 15.39 10.75
CA THR A 26 22.23 16.12 11.37
C THR A 26 23.57 15.50 10.95
N ALA A 27 24.65 16.28 10.99
CA ALA A 27 25.99 15.80 10.61
C ALA A 27 26.40 14.55 11.38
N HIS A 28 26.16 14.51 12.68
CA HIS A 28 26.50 13.35 13.52
C HIS A 28 25.65 12.12 13.19
N SER A 29 24.33 12.28 12.99
CA SER A 29 23.46 11.17 12.61
C SER A 29 23.75 10.68 11.19
N ALA A 30 24.09 11.58 10.25
CA ALA A 30 24.52 11.22 8.92
C ALA A 30 25.82 10.40 8.93
N LEU A 31 26.81 10.84 9.72
CA LEU A 31 28.07 10.11 9.87
C LEU A 31 27.85 8.70 10.46
N ASN A 32 26.95 8.57 11.43
CA ASN A 32 26.63 7.26 12.01
C ASN A 32 25.99 6.32 10.97
N ILE A 33 25.07 6.83 10.13
CA ILE A 33 24.47 6.05 9.05
C ILE A 33 25.53 5.61 8.03
N LEU A 34 26.43 6.51 7.62
CA LEU A 34 27.53 6.17 6.72
C LEU A 34 28.43 5.08 7.30
N ARG A 35 28.86 5.22 8.57
CA ARG A 35 29.66 4.19 9.26
C ARG A 35 28.96 2.84 9.35
N THR A 36 27.64 2.86 9.59
CA THR A 36 26.84 1.63 9.61
C THR A 36 26.80 0.99 8.22
N ALA A 37 26.66 1.78 7.15
CA ALA A 37 26.70 1.28 5.78
C ALA A 37 28.03 0.59 5.47
N GLN A 38 29.15 1.24 5.79
CA GLN A 38 30.49 0.66 5.62
C GLN A 38 30.73 -0.60 6.45
N ALA A 39 30.20 -0.65 7.68
CA ALA A 39 30.29 -1.83 8.53
C ALA A 39 29.50 -3.02 7.97
N LEU A 40 28.32 -2.76 7.37
CA LEU A 40 27.52 -3.80 6.72
C LEU A 40 28.18 -4.34 5.45
N GLU A 41 28.79 -3.48 4.65
CA GLU A 41 29.61 -3.90 3.52
C GLU A 41 30.78 -4.75 3.95
N ALA A 42 31.54 -4.31 4.95
CA ALA A 42 32.67 -5.05 5.53
C ALA A 42 32.23 -6.40 6.14
N ALA A 43 31.00 -6.49 6.62
CA ALA A 43 30.41 -7.73 7.11
C ALA A 43 29.92 -8.70 6.02
N GLY A 44 30.03 -8.30 4.72
CA GLY A 44 29.70 -9.14 3.58
C GLY A 44 28.27 -9.01 3.07
N CYS A 45 27.56 -7.92 3.38
CA CYS A 45 26.30 -7.63 2.70
C CYS A 45 26.55 -7.42 1.21
N PHE A 46 25.70 -8.01 0.34
CA PHE A 46 25.82 -7.85 -1.11
C PHE A 46 25.15 -6.57 -1.65
N SER A 47 24.28 -5.95 -0.86
CA SER A 47 23.56 -4.70 -1.18
C SER A 47 23.00 -4.08 0.09
N ILE A 48 22.63 -2.79 0.06
CA ILE A 48 22.03 -2.08 1.20
C ILE A 48 20.82 -1.27 0.74
N VAL A 49 19.69 -1.42 1.44
CA VAL A 49 18.53 -0.53 1.33
C VAL A 49 18.77 0.72 2.18
N LEU A 50 18.58 1.89 1.58
CA LEU A 50 18.65 3.21 2.20
C LEU A 50 17.24 3.79 2.29
N GLU A 51 16.65 3.83 3.51
CA GLU A 51 15.27 4.27 3.68
C GLU A 51 15.16 5.60 4.43
N CYS A 52 14.43 6.54 3.83
CA CYS A 52 14.03 7.82 4.44
C CYS A 52 15.22 8.60 5.03
N ILE A 53 16.25 8.82 4.20
CA ILE A 53 17.45 9.62 4.51
C ILE A 53 17.57 10.82 3.55
N PRO A 54 18.30 11.88 3.90
CA PRO A 54 18.53 13.01 2.98
C PRO A 54 19.18 12.56 1.67
N SER A 55 18.74 13.12 0.54
CA SER A 55 19.22 12.76 -0.80
C SER A 55 20.75 12.87 -0.94
N LYS A 56 21.36 13.95 -0.41
CA LYS A 56 22.83 14.12 -0.40
C LYS A 56 23.55 13.04 0.42
N LEU A 57 22.93 12.54 1.48
CA LEU A 57 23.49 11.44 2.25
C LEU A 57 23.41 10.13 1.47
N GLY A 58 22.27 9.87 0.81
CA GLY A 58 22.10 8.71 -0.07
C GLY A 58 23.15 8.69 -1.19
N GLU A 59 23.38 9.82 -1.85
CA GLU A 59 24.44 10.00 -2.85
C GLU A 59 25.84 9.74 -2.26
N ALA A 60 26.14 10.35 -1.12
CA ALA A 60 27.45 10.22 -0.48
C ALA A 60 27.75 8.77 -0.02
N ILE A 61 26.75 8.01 0.42
CA ILE A 61 26.87 6.59 0.76
C ILE A 61 27.11 5.78 -0.51
N SER A 62 26.28 5.98 -1.55
CA SER A 62 26.38 5.23 -2.81
C SER A 62 27.73 5.41 -3.50
N GLN A 63 28.34 6.60 -3.40
CA GLN A 63 29.67 6.87 -3.95
C GLN A 63 30.83 6.24 -3.16
N ARG A 64 30.61 5.80 -1.92
CA ARG A 64 31.65 5.30 -1.00
C ARG A 64 31.60 3.80 -0.77
N LEU A 65 30.56 3.14 -1.23
CA LEU A 65 30.43 1.69 -1.14
C LEU A 65 30.69 1.06 -2.50
N ASP A 66 31.30 -0.11 -2.49
CA ASP A 66 31.49 -0.92 -3.68
C ASP A 66 30.26 -1.79 -4.00
N ILE A 67 29.36 -1.98 -3.03
CA ILE A 67 28.13 -2.76 -3.18
C ILE A 67 26.94 -1.85 -3.59
N PRO A 68 25.95 -2.38 -4.35
CA PRO A 68 24.79 -1.62 -4.77
C PRO A 68 23.96 -1.08 -3.60
N THR A 69 23.44 0.15 -3.75
CA THR A 69 22.48 0.75 -2.83
C THR A 69 21.11 0.87 -3.50
N ILE A 70 20.05 0.55 -2.75
CA ILE A 70 18.65 0.64 -3.20
C ILE A 70 17.94 1.68 -2.34
N GLY A 71 17.46 2.75 -2.96
CA GLY A 71 16.82 3.86 -2.26
C GLY A 71 15.30 3.73 -2.17
N ILE A 72 14.77 4.05 -0.99
CA ILE A 72 13.36 4.39 -0.79
C ILE A 72 13.30 5.65 0.07
N GLY A 73 12.96 6.79 -0.55
CA GLY A 73 13.05 8.08 0.13
C GLY A 73 14.47 8.52 0.47
N ALA A 74 15.47 8.11 -0.33
CA ALA A 74 16.89 8.46 -0.20
C ALA A 74 17.42 9.33 -1.36
N GLY A 75 16.53 9.84 -2.19
CA GLY A 75 16.86 10.63 -3.38
C GLY A 75 17.21 9.79 -4.61
N PRO A 76 17.52 10.45 -5.76
CA PRO A 76 17.67 9.77 -7.05
C PRO A 76 19.04 9.15 -7.30
N HIS A 77 20.03 9.41 -6.45
CA HIS A 77 21.45 9.08 -6.70
C HIS A 77 21.90 7.74 -6.09
N THR A 78 20.96 6.89 -5.64
CA THR A 78 21.24 5.49 -5.30
C THR A 78 21.28 4.64 -6.58
N HIS A 79 21.92 3.48 -6.55
CA HIS A 79 22.07 2.61 -7.72
C HIS A 79 20.74 2.03 -8.23
N GLY A 80 19.78 1.83 -7.34
CA GLY A 80 18.42 1.41 -7.65
C GLY A 80 17.38 2.11 -6.79
N GLN A 81 16.11 1.98 -7.17
CA GLN A 81 14.97 2.56 -6.46
C GLN A 81 13.93 1.48 -6.18
N VAL A 82 13.33 1.53 -5.01
CA VAL A 82 12.17 0.70 -4.66
C VAL A 82 11.06 1.59 -4.09
N LEU A 83 9.83 1.19 -4.29
CA LEU A 83 8.66 1.79 -3.66
C LEU A 83 7.64 0.70 -3.40
N VAL A 84 6.91 0.81 -2.29
CA VAL A 84 5.87 -0.16 -1.92
C VAL A 84 4.77 -0.15 -2.98
N CYS A 85 4.34 -1.32 -3.42
CA CYS A 85 3.37 -1.44 -4.53
C CYS A 85 2.02 -0.77 -4.21
N THR A 86 1.56 -0.80 -2.96
CA THR A 86 0.35 -0.08 -2.53
C THR A 86 0.51 1.44 -2.66
N ASP A 87 1.72 1.97 -2.46
CA ASP A 87 2.02 3.39 -2.66
C ASP A 87 2.00 3.76 -4.15
N ILE A 88 2.63 2.91 -4.99
CA ILE A 88 2.65 3.08 -6.45
C ILE A 88 1.22 3.14 -7.01
N MET A 89 0.34 2.27 -6.52
CA MET A 89 -1.04 2.15 -6.97
C MET A 89 -2.01 3.12 -6.26
N GLY A 90 -1.57 3.79 -5.20
CA GLY A 90 -2.46 4.58 -4.36
C GLY A 90 -3.51 3.73 -3.62
N ASP A 91 -3.11 2.55 -3.17
CA ASP A 91 -3.99 1.59 -2.48
C ASP A 91 -3.97 1.75 -0.94
N LEU A 92 -3.34 2.80 -0.43
CA LEU A 92 -3.38 3.13 1.00
C LEU A 92 -4.72 3.75 1.37
N THR A 93 -5.36 3.20 2.39
CA THR A 93 -6.58 3.74 2.99
C THR A 93 -6.36 4.02 4.47
N SER A 94 -6.80 5.20 4.92
CA SER A 94 -6.91 5.52 6.35
C SER A 94 -8.38 5.66 6.74
N PRO A 95 -8.75 5.61 8.03
CA PRO A 95 -10.13 5.85 8.46
C PRO A 95 -10.69 7.20 7.97
N SER A 96 -9.88 8.25 7.96
CA SER A 96 -10.26 9.56 7.43
C SER A 96 -10.50 9.53 5.92
N HIS A 97 -9.69 8.80 5.17
CA HIS A 97 -9.86 8.61 3.73
C HIS A 97 -11.16 7.84 3.43
N VAL A 98 -11.41 6.75 4.15
CA VAL A 98 -12.66 5.99 4.03
C VAL A 98 -13.87 6.89 4.28
N SER A 99 -13.86 7.66 5.38
CA SER A 99 -14.95 8.59 5.71
C SER A 99 -15.16 9.66 4.62
N ALA A 100 -14.10 10.22 4.07
CA ALA A 100 -14.19 11.22 3.01
C ALA A 100 -14.78 10.64 1.71
N VAL A 101 -14.39 9.43 1.31
CA VAL A 101 -14.97 8.75 0.14
C VAL A 101 -16.45 8.46 0.35
N LEU A 102 -16.83 7.93 1.52
CA LEU A 102 -18.23 7.64 1.84
C LEU A 102 -19.10 8.90 1.85
N ALA A 103 -18.63 9.99 2.45
CA ALA A 103 -19.35 11.27 2.45
C ALA A 103 -19.51 11.87 1.03
N GLY A 104 -18.54 11.66 0.15
CA GLY A 104 -18.64 12.03 -1.27
C GLY A 104 -19.75 11.26 -1.99
N LEU A 105 -19.86 9.95 -1.73
CA LEU A 105 -20.90 9.10 -2.33
C LEU A 105 -22.31 9.47 -1.83
N GLU A 106 -22.47 9.85 -0.57
CA GLU A 106 -23.75 10.28 0.02
C GLU A 106 -24.27 11.58 -0.63
N LYS A 107 -23.39 12.44 -1.10
CA LYS A 107 -23.72 13.67 -1.83
C LYS A 107 -24.05 13.47 -3.31
N GLY A 108 -24.21 12.22 -3.76
CA GLY A 108 -24.57 11.89 -5.15
C GLY A 108 -23.40 11.97 -6.13
N ALA A 109 -22.17 12.01 -5.64
CA ALA A 109 -21.02 11.85 -6.52
C ALA A 109 -21.06 10.45 -7.13
N SER A 110 -21.23 10.36 -8.45
CA SER A 110 -20.98 9.12 -9.19
C SER A 110 -19.59 8.63 -8.84
N ALA A 111 -19.37 7.32 -8.84
CA ALA A 111 -18.02 6.77 -8.60
C ALA A 111 -17.03 7.47 -9.53
N PRO A 112 -16.07 8.21 -8.99
CA PRO A 112 -15.38 9.22 -9.76
C PRO A 112 -14.42 8.58 -10.75
N ALA A 113 -14.56 8.91 -12.03
CA ALA A 113 -13.42 8.91 -12.93
C ALA A 113 -12.35 9.91 -12.44
N HIS A 114 -12.76 10.92 -11.67
CA HIS A 114 -11.93 11.88 -10.96
C HIS A 114 -12.47 12.00 -9.54
N MET A 115 -11.69 11.54 -8.55
CA MET A 115 -11.99 11.79 -7.14
C MET A 115 -12.02 13.31 -6.92
N PRO A 116 -13.04 13.85 -6.20
CA PRO A 116 -12.94 15.21 -5.70
C PRO A 116 -11.66 15.33 -4.86
N GLU A 117 -11.18 16.55 -4.72
CA GLU A 117 -10.02 16.92 -3.89
C GLU A 117 -10.26 16.58 -2.39
N THR A 118 -10.47 15.29 -2.11
CA THR A 118 -10.45 14.81 -0.75
C THR A 118 -9.00 14.80 -0.30
N PRO A 119 -8.68 15.35 0.85
CA PRO A 119 -7.33 15.29 1.35
C PRO A 119 -6.95 13.81 1.48
N TRP A 120 -5.97 13.40 0.68
CA TRP A 120 -5.33 12.11 0.80
C TRP A 120 -4.80 11.94 2.22
N PRO A 121 -4.76 10.72 2.77
CA PRO A 121 -4.00 10.49 3.98
C PRO A 121 -2.59 11.07 3.78
N PRO A 122 -2.01 11.72 4.79
CA PRO A 122 -0.69 12.29 4.67
C PRO A 122 0.30 11.20 4.27
N MET A 123 0.78 11.29 3.04
CA MET A 123 1.74 10.36 2.47
C MET A 123 3.16 10.86 2.76
N PRO A 124 4.14 9.98 2.97
CA PRO A 124 5.53 10.38 3.00
C PRO A 124 5.91 11.14 1.72
N LYS A 125 6.75 12.17 1.84
CA LYS A 125 7.12 13.07 0.73
C LYS A 125 7.68 12.34 -0.50
N PHE A 126 8.30 11.19 -0.31
CA PHE A 126 8.92 10.40 -1.38
C PHE A 126 7.92 9.48 -2.11
N VAL A 127 6.71 9.36 -1.61
CA VAL A 127 5.69 8.52 -2.24
C VAL A 127 5.07 9.25 -3.42
N ARG A 128 5.16 8.65 -4.58
CA ARG A 128 4.47 9.06 -5.80
C ARG A 128 3.52 7.95 -6.23
N THR A 129 2.25 8.28 -6.36
CA THR A 129 1.25 7.39 -6.95
C THR A 129 1.32 7.50 -8.46
N PHE A 130 1.50 6.37 -9.14
CA PHE A 130 1.60 6.28 -10.59
C PHE A 130 0.30 5.83 -11.26
N ALA A 131 -0.69 5.37 -10.48
CA ALA A 131 -1.99 4.99 -11.01
C ALA A 131 -2.80 6.23 -11.45
N ALA A 132 -3.57 6.08 -12.53
CA ALA A 132 -4.47 7.12 -13.03
C ALA A 132 -5.66 7.38 -12.07
N SER A 133 -5.98 6.41 -11.20
CA SER A 133 -7.02 6.50 -10.20
C SER A 133 -6.58 5.79 -8.92
N HIS A 134 -7.13 6.24 -7.79
CA HIS A 134 -6.79 5.68 -6.47
C HIS A 134 -7.50 4.34 -6.27
N VAL A 135 -6.76 3.25 -6.31
CA VAL A 135 -7.29 1.88 -6.20
C VAL A 135 -8.03 1.65 -4.89
N GLY A 136 -7.51 2.16 -3.78
CA GLY A 136 -8.17 2.06 -2.47
C GLY A 136 -9.56 2.68 -2.44
N SER A 137 -9.76 3.81 -3.12
CA SER A 137 -11.08 4.45 -3.24
C SER A 137 -12.06 3.60 -4.03
N GLN A 138 -11.61 3.01 -5.13
CA GLN A 138 -12.46 2.12 -5.94
C GLN A 138 -12.86 0.87 -5.17
N ARG A 139 -11.97 0.32 -4.36
CA ARG A 139 -12.30 -0.82 -3.46
C ARG A 139 -13.38 -0.46 -2.45
N ILE A 140 -13.30 0.72 -1.83
CA ILE A 140 -14.32 1.20 -0.89
C ILE A 140 -15.69 1.31 -1.59
N VAL A 141 -15.73 1.91 -2.79
CA VAL A 141 -16.94 2.05 -3.60
C VAL A 141 -17.52 0.69 -3.98
N ALA A 142 -16.70 -0.24 -4.43
CA ALA A 142 -17.14 -1.60 -4.79
C ALA A 142 -17.76 -2.34 -3.60
N LEU A 143 -17.09 -2.31 -2.43
CA LEU A 143 -17.60 -2.94 -1.23
C LEU A 143 -18.93 -2.32 -0.76
N ARG A 144 -19.06 -1.00 -0.81
CA ARG A 144 -20.31 -0.32 -0.48
C ARG A 144 -21.46 -0.76 -1.41
N ARG A 145 -21.22 -0.75 -2.73
CA ARG A 145 -22.21 -1.20 -3.72
C ARG A 145 -22.65 -2.63 -3.47
N PHE A 146 -21.72 -3.52 -3.13
CA PHE A 146 -22.05 -4.89 -2.76
C PHE A 146 -22.97 -4.94 -1.52
N VAL A 147 -22.62 -4.23 -0.45
CA VAL A 147 -23.45 -4.16 0.77
C VAL A 147 -24.85 -3.60 0.48
N GLU A 148 -24.93 -2.54 -0.34
CA GLU A 148 -26.21 -1.95 -0.75
C GLU A 148 -27.05 -2.94 -1.57
N ALA A 149 -26.46 -3.65 -2.53
CA ALA A 149 -27.13 -4.66 -3.34
C ALA A 149 -27.66 -5.83 -2.50
N VAL A 150 -26.89 -6.30 -1.52
CA VAL A 150 -27.34 -7.34 -0.58
C VAL A 150 -28.50 -6.83 0.29
N ARG A 151 -28.39 -5.61 0.84
CA ARG A 151 -29.47 -5.04 1.69
C ARG A 151 -30.75 -4.77 0.93
N SER A 152 -30.66 -4.32 -0.30
CA SER A 152 -31.81 -4.10 -1.19
C SER A 152 -32.32 -5.38 -1.85
N ARG A 153 -31.69 -6.53 -1.63
CA ARG A 153 -32.02 -7.83 -2.25
C ARG A 153 -31.96 -7.81 -3.77
N THR A 154 -31.11 -6.96 -4.36
CA THR A 154 -30.83 -6.93 -5.78
C THR A 154 -29.64 -7.81 -6.18
N PHE A 155 -28.88 -8.31 -5.20
CA PHE A 155 -27.84 -9.30 -5.38
C PHE A 155 -28.07 -10.50 -4.42
N PRO A 156 -27.96 -11.76 -4.89
CA PRO A 156 -27.83 -12.12 -6.31
C PRO A 156 -29.17 -11.97 -7.05
N ASP A 157 -29.10 -11.60 -8.33
CA ASP A 157 -30.29 -11.60 -9.20
C ASP A 157 -30.68 -13.01 -9.59
N ASN A 158 -31.96 -13.37 -9.30
CA ASN A 158 -32.43 -14.73 -9.51
C ASN A 158 -32.48 -15.16 -10.98
N THR A 159 -32.46 -14.22 -11.91
CA THR A 159 -32.55 -14.51 -13.35
C THR A 159 -31.18 -14.72 -13.97
N SER A 160 -30.23 -13.85 -13.62
CA SER A 160 -28.91 -13.77 -14.26
C SER A 160 -27.78 -14.38 -13.44
N GLU A 161 -27.91 -14.43 -12.10
CA GLU A 161 -26.82 -14.80 -11.18
C GLU A 161 -27.11 -16.07 -10.36
N ALA A 162 -28.36 -16.60 -10.38
CA ALA A 162 -28.73 -17.79 -9.66
C ALA A 162 -28.69 -19.06 -10.54
N TYR A 163 -28.26 -20.15 -9.95
CA TYR A 163 -28.31 -21.46 -10.60
C TYR A 163 -29.73 -22.06 -10.47
N ARG A 164 -30.16 -22.74 -11.51
CA ARG A 164 -31.48 -23.37 -11.56
C ARG A 164 -31.38 -24.88 -11.41
N ILE A 165 -32.27 -25.45 -10.63
CA ILE A 165 -32.51 -26.87 -10.64
C ILE A 165 -33.57 -27.22 -11.70
N LYS A 166 -33.48 -28.36 -12.36
CA LYS A 166 -34.48 -28.83 -13.31
C LYS A 166 -35.80 -29.13 -12.59
N THR A 167 -36.93 -28.80 -13.21
CA THR A 167 -38.24 -28.91 -12.56
C THR A 167 -38.53 -30.30 -12.00
N HIS A 168 -38.26 -31.35 -12.76
CA HIS A 168 -38.48 -32.72 -12.31
C HIS A 168 -37.60 -33.10 -11.11
N GLU A 169 -36.38 -32.61 -11.01
CA GLU A 169 -35.51 -32.86 -9.86
C GLU A 169 -36.03 -32.12 -8.62
N TRP A 170 -36.56 -30.91 -8.81
CA TRP A 170 -37.16 -30.14 -7.75
C TRP A 170 -38.42 -30.82 -7.20
N ASP A 171 -39.30 -31.32 -8.09
CA ASP A 171 -40.54 -32.05 -7.71
C ASP A 171 -40.21 -33.34 -6.96
N THR A 172 -39.20 -34.09 -7.42
CA THR A 172 -38.71 -35.29 -6.74
C THR A 172 -38.14 -34.94 -5.36
N PHE A 173 -37.36 -33.85 -5.25
CA PHE A 173 -36.83 -33.38 -3.97
C PHE A 173 -37.98 -33.10 -2.96
N LEU A 174 -39.04 -32.37 -3.39
CA LEU A 174 -40.17 -32.06 -2.53
C LEU A 174 -40.87 -33.35 -2.04
N GLN A 175 -41.09 -34.32 -2.93
CA GLN A 175 -41.68 -35.62 -2.54
C GLN A 175 -40.85 -36.38 -1.51
N LEU A 176 -39.50 -36.33 -1.64
CA LEU A 176 -38.60 -36.96 -0.68
C LEU A 176 -38.61 -36.27 0.69
N VAL A 177 -38.74 -34.94 0.73
CA VAL A 177 -38.84 -34.18 1.98
C VAL A 177 -40.16 -34.47 2.70
N ASP A 178 -41.26 -34.52 1.97
CA ASP A 178 -42.59 -34.77 2.55
C ASP A 178 -42.80 -36.22 3.04
N SER A 179 -41.93 -37.15 2.59
CA SER A 179 -41.96 -38.57 2.97
C SER A 179 -41.00 -38.94 4.09
N SER A 180 -40.19 -37.99 4.58
CA SER A 180 -39.20 -38.16 5.64
C SER A 180 -39.66 -37.52 6.94
#